data_b56e8df20050daf35a399b64342d6e98
#
_entry.id   b56e8df20050daf35a399b64342d6e98
#
_cell.length_a   1.000
_cell.length_b   1.000
_cell.length_c   1.000
_cell.angle_alpha   90.00
_cell.angle_beta   90.00
_cell.angle_gamma   90.00
#
_symmetry.space_group_name_H-M   'P 1'
#
loop_
_entity.id
_entity.type
_entity.pdbx_description
1 polymer ?
#
loop_
_entity_poly.entity_id
_entity_poly.type
_entity_poly.pdbx_seq_one_letter_code
_entity_poly.pdbx_strand_id
1 'polypeptide(L)'
;MDDIVQAALKKWPNVPHCYGWLALDARGDWYMRDERIQQAGPFPRVKGSRVDHDKLIGFIGRNYDVDERGAWFFQNGPQRVYVELECTPWVWRLQPDGRVLSHTGREAQVESAWLDETGHLYLHTDLGLGLVHTQDMALAAEAVEAGRWTPQDCLAAKLPALYGYQRRPHP
;
A
#
# COMPACT_ATOMS: atom_id res chain seq x y z
N MET A 1 -11.11 10.69 -0.61
CA MET A 1 -10.73 11.32 -1.92
C MET A 1 -11.05 12.81 -1.86
N ASP A 2 -10.10 13.65 -2.25
CA ASP A 2 -10.23 15.11 -2.20
C ASP A 2 -11.37 15.62 -3.10
N ASP A 3 -12.06 16.67 -2.69
CA ASP A 3 -13.19 17.22 -3.44
C ASP A 3 -12.78 17.70 -4.85
N ILE A 4 -11.59 18.29 -4.97
CA ILE A 4 -11.07 18.74 -6.26
C ILE A 4 -10.81 17.57 -7.22
N VAL A 5 -10.41 16.43 -6.69
CA VAL A 5 -10.19 15.19 -7.46
C VAL A 5 -11.52 14.62 -7.90
N GLN A 6 -12.52 14.57 -7.03
CA GLN A 6 -13.86 14.12 -7.37
C GLN A 6 -14.49 15.00 -8.45
N ALA A 7 -14.33 16.32 -8.35
CA ALA A 7 -14.83 17.26 -9.35
C ALA A 7 -14.16 17.06 -10.72
N ALA A 8 -12.85 16.84 -10.74
CA ALA A 8 -12.10 16.59 -11.97
C ALA A 8 -12.53 15.27 -12.63
N LEU A 9 -12.71 14.21 -11.85
CA LEU A 9 -13.18 12.91 -12.33
C LEU A 9 -14.58 13.01 -12.93
N LYS A 10 -15.45 13.77 -12.28
CA LYS A 10 -16.82 14.01 -12.76
C LYS A 10 -16.84 14.78 -14.08
N LYS A 11 -15.93 15.75 -14.23
CA LYS A 11 -15.82 16.58 -15.43
C LYS A 11 -15.16 15.81 -16.60
N TRP A 12 -14.19 14.96 -16.32
CA TRP A 12 -13.45 14.17 -17.33
C TRP A 12 -13.44 12.70 -16.94
N PRO A 13 -14.56 11.95 -17.10
CA PRO A 13 -14.68 10.58 -16.58
C PRO A 13 -13.97 9.52 -17.42
N ASN A 14 -13.51 9.86 -18.63
CA ASN A 14 -12.98 8.89 -19.60
C ASN A 14 -11.48 9.08 -19.90
N VAL A 15 -10.71 9.66 -18.98
CA VAL A 15 -9.27 9.77 -19.15
C VAL A 15 -8.65 8.36 -19.05
N PRO A 16 -7.79 7.95 -19.98
CA PRO A 16 -7.19 6.62 -19.95
C PRO A 16 -6.39 6.37 -18.67
N HIS A 17 -6.48 5.15 -18.15
CA HIS A 17 -5.74 4.72 -16.96
C HIS A 17 -4.24 4.61 -17.26
N CYS A 18 -3.44 4.78 -16.22
CA CYS A 18 -1.99 4.72 -16.29
C CYS A 18 -1.48 3.53 -15.49
N TYR A 19 -0.57 2.74 -16.08
CA TYR A 19 -0.01 1.53 -15.47
C TYR A 19 1.51 1.59 -15.47
N GLY A 20 2.12 1.12 -14.37
CA GLY A 20 3.58 1.01 -14.27
C GLY A 20 4.32 2.29 -13.88
N TRP A 21 3.65 3.42 -13.74
CA TRP A 21 4.28 4.72 -13.47
C TRP A 21 4.46 5.05 -11.99
N LEU A 22 3.75 4.33 -11.12
CA LEU A 22 3.78 4.55 -9.67
C LEU A 22 3.88 3.23 -8.94
N ALA A 23 4.70 3.19 -7.90
CA ALA A 23 4.91 1.99 -7.10
C ALA A 23 5.03 2.32 -5.61
N LEU A 24 4.67 1.35 -4.77
CA LEU A 24 4.77 1.41 -3.30
C LEU A 24 5.66 0.28 -2.82
N ASP A 25 6.70 0.61 -2.06
CA ASP A 25 7.60 -0.41 -1.53
C ASP A 25 7.15 -0.95 -0.16
N ALA A 26 7.91 -1.91 0.36
CA ALA A 26 7.63 -2.55 1.65
C ALA A 26 7.84 -1.62 2.86
N ARG A 27 8.42 -0.44 2.64
CA ARG A 27 8.64 0.56 3.70
C ARG A 27 7.57 1.65 3.69
N GLY A 28 6.66 1.64 2.71
CA GLY A 28 5.62 2.67 2.57
C GLY A 28 6.08 3.88 1.76
N ASP A 29 7.18 3.77 1.03
CA ASP A 29 7.67 4.84 0.18
C ASP A 29 7.11 4.71 -1.24
N TRP A 30 6.78 5.86 -1.85
CA TRP A 30 6.27 5.96 -3.21
C TRP A 30 7.41 6.19 -4.20
N TYR A 31 7.31 5.56 -5.37
CA TYR A 31 8.31 5.66 -6.44
C TYR A 31 7.65 6.02 -7.76
N MET A 32 8.20 7.05 -8.43
CA MET A 32 7.84 7.39 -9.80
C MET A 32 8.70 6.58 -10.76
N ARG A 33 8.08 6.01 -11.79
CA ARG A 33 8.72 5.09 -12.73
C ARG A 33 8.39 5.49 -14.17
N ASP A 34 9.23 6.35 -14.76
CA ASP A 34 9.09 6.75 -16.15
C ASP A 34 9.40 5.58 -17.10
N GLU A 35 9.21 5.79 -18.40
CA GLU A 35 9.44 4.75 -19.40
C GLU A 35 10.85 4.15 -19.32
N ARG A 36 11.87 4.98 -19.12
CA ARG A 36 13.24 4.52 -19.02
C ARG A 36 13.44 3.60 -17.83
N ILE A 37 12.86 3.94 -16.69
CA ILE A 37 12.91 3.11 -15.47
C ILE A 37 12.16 1.80 -15.69
N GLN A 38 10.99 1.86 -16.29
CA GLN A 38 10.20 0.67 -16.60
C GLN A 38 10.95 -0.29 -17.54
N GLN A 39 11.63 0.27 -18.54
CA GLN A 39 12.45 -0.52 -19.47
C GLN A 39 13.68 -1.12 -18.81
N ALA A 40 14.25 -0.46 -17.79
CA ALA A 40 15.43 -0.93 -17.08
C ALA A 40 15.17 -2.18 -16.24
N GLY A 41 13.94 -2.44 -15.84
CA GLY A 41 13.55 -3.65 -15.12
C GLY A 41 12.29 -3.51 -14.29
N PRO A 42 11.80 -4.63 -13.75
CA PRO A 42 10.57 -4.64 -12.97
C PRO A 42 10.79 -4.10 -11.56
N PHE A 43 9.70 -3.55 -10.99
CA PHE A 43 9.64 -3.20 -9.57
C PHE A 43 9.50 -4.47 -8.72
N PRO A 44 10.15 -4.61 -7.56
CA PRO A 44 11.00 -3.63 -6.89
C PRO A 44 12.50 -3.72 -7.23
N ARG A 45 12.92 -4.60 -8.14
CA ARG A 45 14.34 -4.73 -8.51
C ARG A 45 14.92 -3.41 -9.03
N VAL A 46 14.15 -2.72 -9.86
CA VAL A 46 14.44 -1.34 -10.28
C VAL A 46 13.33 -0.46 -9.72
N LYS A 47 13.63 0.27 -8.65
CA LYS A 47 12.59 1.03 -7.95
C LYS A 47 12.18 2.30 -8.68
N GLY A 48 13.14 3.08 -9.12
CA GLY A 48 12.89 4.37 -9.75
C GLY A 48 13.19 5.52 -8.80
N SER A 49 12.50 6.64 -9.00
CA SER A 49 12.72 7.88 -8.25
C SER A 49 11.78 7.93 -7.05
N ARG A 50 12.35 7.89 -5.83
CA ARG A 50 11.54 8.03 -4.62
C ARG A 50 10.90 9.41 -4.55
N VAL A 51 9.61 9.44 -4.29
CA VAL A 51 8.88 10.69 -4.06
C VAL A 51 9.26 11.20 -2.66
N ASP A 52 9.84 12.40 -2.58
CA ASP A 52 10.29 13.01 -1.33
C ASP A 52 9.60 14.34 -1.01
N HIS A 53 8.71 14.81 -1.85
CA HIS A 53 7.96 16.04 -1.65
C HIS A 53 6.71 15.78 -0.80
N ASP A 54 6.67 16.33 0.41
CA ASP A 54 5.63 16.02 1.41
C ASP A 54 4.21 16.30 0.91
N LYS A 55 4.00 17.38 0.18
CA LYS A 55 2.67 17.72 -0.36
C LYS A 55 2.19 16.69 -1.38
N LEU A 56 3.11 16.21 -2.22
CA LEU A 56 2.78 15.18 -3.21
C LEU A 56 2.50 13.84 -2.52
N ILE A 57 3.33 13.45 -1.55
CA ILE A 57 3.10 12.23 -0.75
C ILE A 57 1.72 12.29 -0.09
N GLY A 58 1.38 13.42 0.53
CA GLY A 58 0.08 13.60 1.15
C GLY A 58 -1.08 13.53 0.16
N PHE A 59 -0.90 14.13 -1.02
CA PHE A 59 -1.92 14.11 -2.07
C PHE A 59 -2.15 12.69 -2.59
N ILE A 60 -1.09 11.94 -2.85
CA ILE A 60 -1.19 10.52 -3.25
C ILE A 60 -1.95 9.74 -2.17
N GLY A 61 -1.55 9.88 -0.91
CA GLY A 61 -2.15 9.13 0.19
C GLY A 61 -3.64 9.43 0.41
N ARG A 62 -4.06 10.68 0.24
CA ARG A 62 -5.47 11.05 0.39
C ARG A 62 -6.35 10.55 -0.76
N ASN A 63 -5.75 10.25 -1.91
CA ASN A 63 -6.46 9.85 -3.11
C ASN A 63 -6.09 8.42 -3.56
N TYR A 64 -5.75 7.58 -2.60
CA TYR A 64 -5.36 6.18 -2.77
C TYR A 64 -6.58 5.29 -2.50
N ASP A 65 -6.91 4.42 -3.43
CA ASP A 65 -8.11 3.59 -3.36
C ASP A 65 -7.91 2.28 -4.14
N VAL A 66 -8.93 1.44 -4.16
CA VAL A 66 -8.90 0.12 -4.81
C VAL A 66 -10.12 -0.05 -5.71
N ASP A 67 -9.95 -0.72 -6.84
CA ASP A 67 -11.06 -1.06 -7.73
C ASP A 67 -11.67 -2.44 -7.38
N GLU A 68 -12.73 -2.81 -8.10
CA GLU A 68 -13.46 -4.07 -7.88
C GLU A 68 -12.63 -5.31 -8.19
N ARG A 69 -11.49 -5.18 -8.89
CA ARG A 69 -10.58 -6.29 -9.20
C ARG A 69 -9.47 -6.44 -8.17
N GLY A 70 -9.44 -5.58 -7.15
CA GLY A 70 -8.37 -5.57 -6.16
C GLY A 70 -7.10 -4.86 -6.62
N ALA A 71 -7.19 -4.05 -7.66
CA ALA A 71 -6.07 -3.26 -8.14
C ALA A 71 -6.10 -1.88 -7.47
N TRP A 72 -4.99 -1.54 -6.80
CA TRP A 72 -4.88 -0.28 -6.06
C TRP A 72 -4.39 0.83 -6.98
N PHE A 73 -4.89 2.02 -6.77
CA PHE A 73 -4.60 3.16 -7.62
C PHE A 73 -4.58 4.48 -6.83
N PHE A 74 -3.86 5.43 -7.38
CA PHE A 74 -3.91 6.83 -7.00
C PHE A 74 -4.76 7.58 -8.01
N GLN A 75 -5.79 8.28 -7.54
CA GLN A 75 -6.61 9.11 -8.40
C GLN A 75 -5.95 10.48 -8.55
N ASN A 76 -5.25 10.67 -9.65
CA ASN A 76 -4.56 11.92 -9.99
C ASN A 76 -5.50 12.83 -10.80
N GLY A 77 -6.32 13.61 -10.09
CA GLY A 77 -7.36 14.38 -10.76
C GLY A 77 -8.31 13.43 -11.52
N PRO A 78 -8.49 13.61 -12.83
CA PRO A 78 -9.37 12.73 -13.62
C PRO A 78 -8.71 11.40 -14.00
N GLN A 79 -7.39 11.27 -13.83
CA GLN A 79 -6.65 10.08 -14.26
C GLN A 79 -6.42 9.12 -13.11
N ARG A 80 -6.72 7.85 -13.34
CA ARG A 80 -6.40 6.77 -12.43
C ARG A 80 -5.00 6.25 -12.73
N VAL A 81 -4.11 6.30 -11.75
CA VAL A 81 -2.73 5.79 -11.85
C VAL A 81 -2.62 4.56 -10.97
N TYR A 82 -2.53 3.39 -11.60
CA TYR A 82 -2.43 2.14 -10.88
C TYR A 82 -1.06 1.98 -10.23
N VAL A 83 -1.04 1.38 -9.04
CA VAL A 83 0.15 1.27 -8.19
C VAL A 83 0.69 -0.15 -8.23
N GLU A 84 1.97 -0.30 -8.54
CA GLU A 84 2.66 -1.57 -8.34
C GLU A 84 3.08 -1.70 -6.88
N LEU A 85 2.86 -2.87 -6.29
CA LEU A 85 3.12 -3.12 -4.87
C LEU A 85 4.30 -4.07 -4.72
N GLU A 86 5.26 -3.71 -3.89
CA GLU A 86 6.31 -4.65 -3.50
C GLU A 86 5.74 -5.80 -2.68
N CYS A 87 4.86 -5.51 -1.72
CA CYS A 87 4.25 -6.49 -0.81
C CYS A 87 2.74 -6.37 -0.75
N THR A 88 2.25 -5.36 -0.07
CA THR A 88 0.85 -5.18 0.31
C THR A 88 0.35 -3.78 -0.02
N PRO A 89 -0.98 -3.61 -0.11
CA PRO A 89 -1.55 -2.27 -0.33
C PRO A 89 -1.23 -1.25 0.76
N TRP A 90 -1.10 -1.71 2.01
CA TRP A 90 -0.81 -0.85 3.16
C TRP A 90 0.51 -1.24 3.77
N VAL A 91 1.18 -0.28 4.42
CA VAL A 91 2.33 -0.50 5.31
C VAL A 91 1.97 0.15 6.64
N TRP A 92 1.98 -0.65 7.70
CA TRP A 92 1.54 -0.20 9.02
C TRP A 92 2.70 0.35 9.82
N ARG A 93 2.47 1.50 10.44
CA ARG A 93 3.36 2.06 11.46
C ARG A 93 2.67 1.90 12.82
N LEU A 94 3.32 1.19 13.72
CA LEU A 94 2.80 0.97 15.07
C LEU A 94 3.19 2.14 15.97
N GLN A 95 2.26 2.57 16.81
CA GLN A 95 2.48 3.66 17.73
C GLN A 95 2.68 3.11 19.15
N PRO A 96 3.47 3.81 20.00
CA PRO A 96 3.68 3.38 21.40
C PRO A 96 2.38 3.28 22.21
N ASP A 97 1.35 4.05 21.84
CA ASP A 97 0.04 4.02 22.49
C ASP A 97 -0.88 2.88 22.00
N GLY A 98 -0.39 2.02 21.10
CA GLY A 98 -1.11 0.88 20.57
C GLY A 98 -1.89 1.14 19.29
N ARG A 99 -1.94 2.37 18.81
CA ARG A 99 -2.61 2.67 17.53
C ARG A 99 -1.81 2.13 16.36
N VAL A 100 -2.52 1.76 15.29
CA VAL A 100 -1.94 1.31 14.03
C VAL A 100 -2.29 2.35 12.98
N LEU A 101 -1.27 2.98 12.41
CA LEU A 101 -1.44 3.97 11.34
C LEU A 101 -0.90 3.41 10.03
N SER A 102 -1.60 3.68 8.93
CA SER A 102 -1.07 3.33 7.61
C SER A 102 0.06 4.28 7.21
N HIS A 103 0.79 3.93 6.16
CA HIS A 103 1.80 4.80 5.55
C HIS A 103 1.20 6.11 5.01
N THR A 104 -0.13 6.17 4.85
CA THR A 104 -0.83 7.40 4.46
C THR A 104 -1.32 8.22 5.65
N GLY A 105 -1.09 7.73 6.88
CA GLY A 105 -1.52 8.40 8.12
C GLY A 105 -2.92 8.04 8.59
N ARG A 106 -3.64 7.17 7.89
CA ARG A 106 -4.97 6.72 8.33
C ARG A 106 -4.86 5.71 9.45
N GLU A 107 -5.66 5.87 10.49
CA GLU A 107 -5.75 4.90 11.57
C GLU A 107 -6.57 3.69 11.14
N ALA A 108 -6.11 2.49 11.52
CA ALA A 108 -6.72 1.22 11.16
C ALA A 108 -7.09 0.41 12.39
N GLN A 109 -8.15 -0.38 12.27
CA GLN A 109 -8.59 -1.35 13.29
C GLN A 109 -8.18 -2.75 12.87
N VAL A 110 -7.39 -3.41 13.69
CA VAL A 110 -6.84 -4.74 13.39
C VAL A 110 -7.92 -5.81 13.56
N GLU A 111 -8.08 -6.67 12.56
CA GLU A 111 -9.00 -7.79 12.55
C GLU A 111 -8.28 -9.13 12.70
N SER A 112 -7.13 -9.30 12.05
CA SER A 112 -6.34 -10.53 12.13
C SER A 112 -4.87 -10.25 11.86
N ALA A 113 -4.01 -11.21 12.23
CA ALA A 113 -2.56 -11.10 12.09
C ALA A 113 -1.98 -12.37 11.46
N TRP A 114 -0.95 -12.19 10.63
CA TRP A 114 -0.27 -13.28 9.92
C TRP A 114 1.24 -13.11 10.04
N LEU A 115 1.93 -14.25 10.18
CA LEU A 115 3.39 -14.30 10.18
C LEU A 115 3.83 -15.17 9.01
N ASP A 116 4.68 -14.62 8.13
CA ASP A 116 5.12 -15.37 6.97
C ASP A 116 6.37 -16.23 7.26
N GLU A 117 6.83 -16.98 6.26
CA GLU A 117 7.96 -17.90 6.33
C GLU A 117 9.29 -17.22 6.61
N THR A 118 9.37 -15.91 6.44
CA THR A 118 10.59 -15.12 6.68
C THR A 118 10.52 -14.25 7.94
N GLY A 119 9.42 -14.36 8.70
CA GLY A 119 9.23 -13.62 9.94
C GLY A 119 8.64 -12.23 9.79
N HIS A 120 8.08 -11.90 8.63
CA HIS A 120 7.35 -10.65 8.44
C HIS A 120 5.94 -10.77 8.99
N LEU A 121 5.50 -9.71 9.70
CA LEU A 121 4.16 -9.63 10.27
C LEU A 121 3.24 -8.80 9.39
N TYR A 122 2.05 -9.34 9.14
CA TYR A 122 0.99 -8.67 8.39
C TYR A 122 -0.23 -8.52 9.26
N LEU A 123 -0.91 -7.39 9.15
CA LEU A 123 -2.18 -7.15 9.82
C LEU A 123 -3.26 -6.89 8.76
N HIS A 124 -4.33 -7.66 8.83
CA HIS A 124 -5.55 -7.38 8.09
C HIS A 124 -6.41 -6.46 8.94
N THR A 125 -6.87 -5.38 8.35
CA THR A 125 -7.61 -4.33 9.05
C THR A 125 -8.87 -3.94 8.28
N ASP A 126 -9.63 -3.03 8.85
CA ASP A 126 -10.77 -2.41 8.18
C ASP A 126 -10.40 -1.69 6.87
N LEU A 127 -9.12 -1.30 6.71
CA LEU A 127 -8.62 -0.67 5.47
C LEU A 127 -8.11 -1.69 4.44
N GLY A 128 -7.78 -2.90 4.86
CA GLY A 128 -7.21 -3.95 4.04
C GLY A 128 -5.97 -4.58 4.67
N LEU A 129 -5.21 -5.35 3.87
CA LEU A 129 -4.00 -6.02 4.32
C LEU A 129 -2.79 -5.10 4.23
N GLY A 130 -1.95 -5.13 5.25
CA GLY A 130 -0.69 -4.39 5.26
C GLY A 130 0.42 -5.13 5.97
N LEU A 131 1.65 -4.84 5.53
CA LEU A 131 2.87 -5.28 6.17
C LEU A 131 3.21 -4.33 7.32
N VAL A 132 3.57 -4.86 8.48
CA VAL A 132 4.12 -4.04 9.57
C VAL A 132 5.52 -3.60 9.18
N HIS A 133 5.78 -2.30 9.26
CA HIS A 133 7.10 -1.74 8.97
C HIS A 133 8.17 -2.41 9.84
N THR A 134 9.29 -2.79 9.24
CA THR A 134 10.34 -3.53 9.94
C THR A 134 10.95 -2.78 11.12
N GLN A 135 10.90 -1.46 11.12
CA GLN A 135 11.35 -0.64 12.26
C GLN A 135 10.44 -0.75 13.49
N ASP A 136 9.22 -1.25 13.34
CA ASP A 136 8.24 -1.33 14.41
C ASP A 136 8.10 -2.75 14.99
N MET A 137 9.00 -3.67 14.66
CA MET A 137 8.89 -5.07 15.06
C MET A 137 9.02 -5.26 16.58
N ALA A 138 9.72 -4.38 17.29
CA ALA A 138 9.75 -4.43 18.75
C ALA A 138 8.36 -4.15 19.36
N LEU A 139 7.65 -3.15 18.84
CA LEU A 139 6.27 -2.85 19.25
C LEU A 139 5.32 -3.98 18.86
N ALA A 140 5.55 -4.61 17.71
CA ALA A 140 4.78 -5.77 17.27
C ALA A 140 4.94 -6.95 18.24
N ALA A 141 6.18 -7.25 18.64
CA ALA A 141 6.48 -8.31 19.60
C ALA A 141 5.77 -8.06 20.93
N GLU A 142 5.79 -6.83 21.42
CA GLU A 142 5.06 -6.46 22.65
C GLU A 142 3.56 -6.74 22.53
N ALA A 143 2.96 -6.38 21.39
CA ALA A 143 1.53 -6.62 21.16
C ALA A 143 1.19 -8.11 21.15
N VAL A 144 2.03 -8.94 20.53
CA VAL A 144 1.85 -10.39 20.47
C VAL A 144 2.03 -11.00 21.87
N GLU A 145 3.07 -10.62 22.61
CA GLU A 145 3.33 -11.09 23.97
C GLU A 145 2.21 -10.69 24.94
N ALA A 146 1.62 -9.51 24.73
CA ALA A 146 0.49 -9.04 25.54
C ALA A 146 -0.85 -9.70 25.15
N GLY A 147 -0.85 -10.55 24.12
CA GLY A 147 -2.07 -11.25 23.65
C GLY A 147 -3.02 -10.38 22.84
N ARG A 148 -2.59 -9.19 22.42
CA ARG A 148 -3.45 -8.31 21.57
C ARG A 148 -3.63 -8.90 20.18
N TRP A 149 -2.58 -9.53 19.63
CA TRP A 149 -2.62 -10.20 18.34
C TRP A 149 -2.11 -11.63 18.49
N THR A 150 -2.77 -12.57 17.80
CA THR A 150 -2.36 -13.98 17.73
C THR A 150 -2.08 -14.32 16.27
N PRO A 151 -0.84 -14.10 15.79
CA PRO A 151 -0.51 -14.33 14.38
C PRO A 151 -0.69 -15.80 13.98
N GLN A 152 -1.30 -16.02 12.83
CA GLN A 152 -1.35 -17.31 12.17
C GLN A 152 -0.22 -17.40 11.15
N ASP A 153 0.28 -18.61 10.92
CA ASP A 153 1.30 -18.85 9.92
C ASP A 153 0.74 -18.74 8.50
N CYS A 154 1.49 -18.17 7.60
CA CYS A 154 1.13 -18.08 6.19
C CYS A 154 2.37 -18.12 5.29
N LEU A 155 2.13 -18.31 3.99
CA LEU A 155 3.14 -18.09 2.97
C LEU A 155 2.87 -16.73 2.33
N ALA A 156 3.89 -15.87 2.27
CA ALA A 156 3.76 -14.53 1.71
C ALA A 156 3.15 -14.54 0.30
N ALA A 157 3.55 -15.51 -0.53
CA ALA A 157 3.07 -15.64 -1.90
C ALA A 157 1.55 -15.94 -2.00
N LYS A 158 0.92 -16.37 -0.92
CA LYS A 158 -0.52 -16.69 -0.88
C LYS A 158 -1.39 -15.48 -0.51
N LEU A 159 -0.81 -14.45 0.07
CA LEU A 159 -1.57 -13.31 0.60
C LEU A 159 -2.35 -12.54 -0.49
N PRO A 160 -1.80 -12.27 -1.68
CA PRO A 160 -2.56 -11.58 -2.72
C PRO A 160 -3.86 -12.31 -3.10
N ALA A 161 -3.82 -13.62 -3.28
CA ALA A 161 -5.01 -14.41 -3.60
C ALA A 161 -5.98 -14.47 -2.42
N LEU A 162 -5.46 -14.63 -1.20
CA LEU A 162 -6.28 -14.73 0.02
C LEU A 162 -7.07 -13.46 0.29
N TYR A 163 -6.46 -12.29 0.07
CA TYR A 163 -7.08 -10.99 0.34
C TYR A 163 -7.51 -10.24 -0.93
N GLY A 164 -7.37 -10.86 -2.10
CA GLY A 164 -7.93 -10.34 -3.34
C GLY A 164 -7.31 -9.04 -3.82
N TYR A 165 -6.00 -8.88 -3.71
CA TYR A 165 -5.33 -7.70 -4.27
C TYR A 165 -4.29 -8.09 -5.32
N GLN A 166 -3.98 -7.15 -6.21
CA GLN A 166 -3.01 -7.33 -7.29
C GLN A 166 -1.72 -6.57 -6.99
N ARG A 167 -0.59 -7.27 -7.03
CA ARG A 167 0.72 -6.61 -6.87
C ARG A 167 1.15 -5.87 -8.14
N ARG A 168 0.71 -6.31 -9.30
CA ARG A 168 1.05 -5.72 -10.60
C ARG A 168 -0.20 -5.52 -11.44
N PRO A 169 -0.93 -4.41 -11.20
CA PRO A 169 -2.11 -4.11 -12.01
C PRO A 169 -1.74 -3.96 -13.49
N HIS A 170 -2.59 -4.47 -14.35
CA HIS A 170 -2.44 -4.37 -15.81
C HIS A 170 -3.82 -4.21 -16.45
N PRO A 171 -3.89 -3.68 -17.70
CA PRO A 171 -5.16 -3.54 -18.42
C PRO A 171 -5.94 -4.84 -18.56
#